data_7a800c1094d4bd41890d337370516781
#
_entry.id   7a800c1094d4bd41890d337370516781
#
_cell.length_a   1.000
_cell.length_b   1.000
_cell.length_c   1.000
_cell.angle_alpha   90.00
_cell.angle_beta   90.00
_cell.angle_gamma   90.00
#
_symmetry.space_group_name_H-M   'P 1'
#
loop_
_entity.id
_entity.type
_entity.pdbx_description
1 polymer ?
#
loop_
_entity_poly.entity_id
_entity_poly.type
_entity_poly.pdbx_seq_one_letter_code
_entity_poly.pdbx_strand_id
1 'polypeptide(L)'
;MMLSDDEFFGSPEKIALMRRSASLWSLLRESPRYAYYGRLVALSDPASDTPEILSSLARLQGASVCYYFPKAEVAELFADLEQRGFSTDRHEHYWGGETAFRASKNVLDKYRMPDDLSISILNAETPQTLVADTAKLCESCEVMPVPGAIMRGEVLRGINLVAIDDTGKPVASASSFFIHHPDSLRATDVFWGALATREDRRGEKIALLLGAKAIVHMWENEEARGFITGVRNDNLSSRALCNKLGVSDSEWVYASCLNTELLGSSSVTK
;
A
#
# COMPACT_ATOMS: atom_id res chain seq x y z
N MET A 1 5.68 16.61 -11.46
CA MET A 1 7.06 16.18 -11.18
C MET A 1 7.21 14.77 -11.76
N MET A 2 8.17 14.51 -12.62
CA MET A 2 8.44 13.16 -13.11
C MET A 2 9.20 12.39 -12.03
N LEU A 3 8.81 11.13 -11.78
CA LEU A 3 9.57 10.24 -10.90
C LEU A 3 10.95 10.02 -11.50
N SER A 4 12.02 10.07 -10.66
CA SER A 4 13.37 9.74 -11.09
C SER A 4 13.39 8.31 -11.65
N ASP A 5 13.98 8.12 -12.83
CA ASP A 5 14.06 6.80 -13.49
C ASP A 5 14.89 5.79 -12.69
N ASP A 6 15.69 6.24 -11.74
CA ASP A 6 16.66 5.43 -10.99
C ASP A 6 16.09 4.81 -9.70
N GLU A 7 14.83 5.12 -9.31
CA GLU A 7 14.25 4.67 -8.05
C GLU A 7 12.97 3.82 -8.22
N PHE A 8 12.90 3.04 -9.29
CA PHE A 8 11.91 1.95 -9.42
C PHE A 8 12.57 0.62 -9.03
N PHE A 9 11.89 -0.15 -8.19
CA PHE A 9 12.43 -1.37 -7.59
C PHE A 9 11.53 -2.58 -7.92
N GLY A 10 12.15 -3.77 -8.02
CA GLY A 10 11.45 -5.02 -8.25
C GLY A 10 11.87 -5.71 -9.55
N SER A 11 11.08 -6.70 -9.97
CA SER A 11 11.30 -7.37 -11.27
C SER A 11 11.06 -6.40 -12.45
N PRO A 12 11.59 -6.70 -13.63
CA PRO A 12 11.36 -5.87 -14.82
C PRO A 12 9.89 -5.59 -15.09
N GLU A 13 9.00 -6.58 -14.89
CA GLU A 13 7.57 -6.46 -15.10
C GLU A 13 6.92 -5.50 -14.08
N LYS A 14 7.33 -5.58 -12.80
CA LYS A 14 6.87 -4.68 -11.73
C LYS A 14 7.35 -3.25 -11.96
N ILE A 15 8.60 -3.07 -12.36
CA ILE A 15 9.15 -1.76 -12.75
C ILE A 15 8.37 -1.19 -13.94
N ALA A 16 8.12 -2.01 -14.97
CA ALA A 16 7.35 -1.58 -16.13
C ALA A 16 5.89 -1.21 -15.77
N LEU A 17 5.26 -1.96 -14.85
CA LEU A 17 3.94 -1.61 -14.30
C LEU A 17 3.97 -0.22 -13.64
N MET A 18 4.90 0.02 -12.73
CA MET A 18 5.02 1.29 -12.01
C MET A 18 5.30 2.48 -12.94
N ARG A 19 6.13 2.30 -13.97
CA ARG A 19 6.42 3.35 -14.97
C ARG A 19 5.17 3.68 -15.81
N ARG A 20 4.43 2.67 -16.29
CA ARG A 20 3.17 2.89 -17.02
C ARG A 20 2.14 3.57 -16.13
N SER A 21 2.04 3.16 -14.88
CA SER A 21 1.12 3.76 -13.89
C SER A 21 1.46 5.21 -13.59
N ALA A 22 2.74 5.55 -13.44
CA ALA A 22 3.17 6.92 -13.21
C ALA A 22 2.82 7.84 -14.41
N SER A 23 2.98 7.32 -15.65
CA SER A 23 2.58 8.04 -16.87
C SER A 23 1.08 8.26 -16.93
N LEU A 24 0.28 7.23 -16.62
CA LEU A 24 -1.19 7.34 -16.57
C LEU A 24 -1.65 8.28 -15.46
N TRP A 25 -1.00 8.24 -14.29
CA TRP A 25 -1.34 9.13 -13.18
C TRP A 25 -1.20 10.60 -13.55
N SER A 26 -0.20 10.96 -14.36
CA SER A 26 -0.05 12.35 -14.82
C SER A 26 -1.26 12.88 -15.63
N LEU A 27 -2.05 11.98 -16.23
CA LEU A 27 -3.26 12.31 -16.99
C LEU A 27 -4.54 12.25 -16.12
N LEU A 28 -4.56 11.40 -15.10
CA LEU A 28 -5.79 11.06 -14.37
C LEU A 28 -5.88 11.70 -12.98
N ARG A 29 -4.79 12.28 -12.47
CA ARG A 29 -4.67 12.77 -11.09
C ARG A 29 -5.66 13.88 -10.71
N GLU A 30 -6.20 14.62 -11.68
CA GLU A 30 -7.17 15.70 -11.43
C GLU A 30 -8.62 15.18 -11.29
N SER A 31 -8.83 13.87 -11.45
CA SER A 31 -10.15 13.27 -11.31
C SER A 31 -10.33 12.58 -9.96
N PRO A 32 -11.36 12.92 -9.18
CA PRO A 32 -11.61 12.35 -7.85
C PRO A 32 -11.96 10.86 -7.86
N ARG A 33 -12.18 10.27 -9.04
CA ARG A 33 -12.44 8.83 -9.19
C ARG A 33 -11.21 7.96 -8.93
N TYR A 34 -10.01 8.50 -9.20
CA TYR A 34 -8.80 7.71 -9.21
C TYR A 34 -7.99 7.87 -7.93
N ALA A 35 -7.30 6.80 -7.60
CA ALA A 35 -6.33 6.73 -6.50
C ALA A 35 -4.98 6.25 -7.03
N TYR A 36 -3.91 6.61 -6.35
CA TYR A 36 -2.55 6.21 -6.73
C TYR A 36 -1.64 6.18 -5.51
N TYR A 37 -0.85 5.11 -5.36
CA TYR A 37 0.20 5.03 -4.34
C TYR A 37 1.52 4.48 -4.89
N GLY A 38 1.76 4.71 -6.18
CA GLY A 38 3.03 4.41 -6.83
C GLY A 38 3.10 3.07 -7.54
N ARG A 39 2.24 2.11 -7.23
CA ARG A 39 2.25 0.79 -7.87
C ARG A 39 1.37 0.77 -9.12
N LEU A 40 0.16 1.27 -9.02
CA LEU A 40 -0.81 1.34 -10.10
C LEU A 40 -1.83 2.45 -9.87
N VAL A 41 -2.46 2.93 -10.94
CA VAL A 41 -3.65 3.78 -10.86
C VAL A 41 -4.86 2.88 -10.60
N ALA A 42 -5.69 3.29 -9.67
CA ALA A 42 -6.83 2.54 -9.16
C ALA A 42 -8.12 3.37 -9.19
N LEU A 43 -9.26 2.73 -8.99
CA LEU A 43 -10.51 3.38 -8.62
C LEU A 43 -10.62 3.48 -7.09
N SER A 44 -11.03 4.64 -6.59
CA SER A 44 -11.37 4.80 -5.17
C SER A 44 -12.64 4.02 -4.83
N ASP A 45 -13.74 4.35 -5.47
CA ASP A 45 -15.07 3.75 -5.28
C ASP A 45 -15.61 3.20 -6.61
N PRO A 46 -16.54 2.22 -6.57
CA PRO A 46 -17.18 1.71 -7.77
C PRO A 46 -18.21 2.68 -8.36
N ALA A 47 -18.47 2.51 -9.67
CA ALA A 47 -19.54 3.15 -10.41
C ALA A 47 -20.09 2.16 -11.45
N SER A 48 -21.12 2.54 -12.20
CA SER A 48 -21.75 1.67 -13.21
C SER A 48 -20.81 1.20 -14.31
N ASP A 49 -19.73 1.94 -14.58
CA ASP A 49 -18.71 1.64 -15.59
C ASP A 49 -17.42 1.01 -14.99
N THR A 50 -17.49 0.51 -13.76
CA THR A 50 -16.32 -0.09 -13.07
C THR A 50 -15.65 -1.20 -13.88
N PRO A 51 -16.36 -2.18 -14.48
CA PRO A 51 -15.72 -3.24 -15.26
C PRO A 51 -14.95 -2.70 -16.47
N GLU A 52 -15.51 -1.70 -17.17
CA GLU A 52 -14.89 -1.03 -18.33
C GLU A 52 -13.62 -0.31 -17.95
N ILE A 53 -13.66 0.46 -16.86
CA ILE A 53 -12.49 1.23 -16.40
C ILE A 53 -11.40 0.30 -15.86
N LEU A 54 -11.74 -0.71 -15.05
CA LEU A 54 -10.76 -1.67 -14.54
C LEU A 54 -10.08 -2.42 -15.69
N SER A 55 -10.84 -2.92 -16.68
CA SER A 55 -10.28 -3.61 -17.84
C SER A 55 -9.41 -2.68 -18.70
N SER A 56 -9.80 -1.42 -18.88
CA SER A 56 -9.03 -0.43 -19.63
C SER A 56 -7.71 -0.09 -18.93
N LEU A 57 -7.74 0.18 -17.63
CA LEU A 57 -6.53 0.42 -16.84
C LEU A 57 -5.60 -0.81 -16.85
N ALA A 58 -6.14 -2.03 -16.72
CA ALA A 58 -5.34 -3.25 -16.77
C ALA A 58 -4.69 -3.47 -18.14
N ARG A 59 -5.35 -3.11 -19.25
CA ARG A 59 -4.73 -3.12 -20.59
C ARG A 59 -3.59 -2.12 -20.73
N LEU A 60 -3.73 -0.93 -20.14
CA LEU A 60 -2.76 0.14 -20.28
C LEU A 60 -1.53 -0.03 -19.36
N GLN A 61 -1.73 -0.42 -18.12
CA GLN A 61 -0.65 -0.47 -17.14
C GLN A 61 -0.26 -1.88 -16.69
N GLY A 62 -1.14 -2.89 -16.89
CA GLY A 62 -0.90 -4.29 -16.52
C GLY A 62 -1.82 -4.81 -15.42
N ALA A 63 -2.26 -3.96 -14.51
CA ALA A 63 -3.21 -4.28 -13.44
C ALA A 63 -4.02 -3.06 -13.06
N SER A 64 -5.18 -3.29 -12.44
CA SER A 64 -5.99 -2.24 -11.83
C SER A 64 -6.70 -2.77 -10.59
N VAL A 65 -7.21 -1.90 -9.74
CA VAL A 65 -7.97 -2.28 -8.54
C VAL A 65 -9.05 -1.24 -8.26
N CYS A 66 -10.19 -1.68 -7.72
CA CYS A 66 -11.16 -0.84 -7.03
C CYS A 66 -11.03 -1.10 -5.53
N TYR A 67 -10.71 -0.06 -4.74
CA TYR A 67 -10.40 -0.22 -3.33
C TYR A 67 -11.64 -0.45 -2.46
N TYR A 68 -12.74 0.23 -2.73
CA TYR A 68 -13.96 0.14 -1.95
C TYR A 68 -15.06 -0.60 -2.72
N PHE A 69 -14.75 -1.80 -3.25
CA PHE A 69 -15.74 -2.59 -3.96
C PHE A 69 -16.56 -3.44 -2.97
N PRO A 70 -17.93 -3.43 -3.06
CA PRO A 70 -18.77 -4.18 -2.13
C PRO A 70 -18.50 -5.69 -2.20
N LYS A 71 -18.32 -6.35 -1.04
CA LYS A 71 -18.10 -7.80 -0.98
C LYS A 71 -19.22 -8.62 -1.63
N ALA A 72 -20.45 -8.15 -1.49
CA ALA A 72 -21.62 -8.86 -1.99
C ALA A 72 -21.67 -8.93 -3.53
N GLU A 73 -21.03 -7.99 -4.21
CA GLU A 73 -21.11 -7.82 -5.68
C GLU A 73 -19.84 -8.30 -6.40
N VAL A 74 -18.79 -8.68 -5.66
CA VAL A 74 -17.47 -8.98 -6.25
C VAL A 74 -17.48 -10.19 -7.18
N ALA A 75 -18.33 -11.17 -6.92
CA ALA A 75 -18.43 -12.36 -7.78
C ALA A 75 -18.96 -12.03 -9.19
N GLU A 76 -19.92 -11.11 -9.29
CA GLU A 76 -20.46 -10.64 -10.57
C GLU A 76 -19.42 -9.82 -11.34
N LEU A 77 -18.73 -8.89 -10.67
CA LEU A 77 -17.64 -8.13 -11.27
C LEU A 77 -16.55 -9.07 -11.83
N PHE A 78 -16.14 -10.06 -11.05
CA PHE A 78 -15.08 -10.98 -11.47
C PHE A 78 -15.49 -11.83 -12.67
N ALA A 79 -16.73 -12.31 -12.69
CA ALA A 79 -17.27 -13.03 -13.84
C ALA A 79 -17.25 -12.18 -15.13
N ASP A 80 -17.61 -10.89 -15.04
CA ASP A 80 -17.54 -9.98 -16.19
C ASP A 80 -16.09 -9.72 -16.63
N LEU A 81 -15.18 -9.45 -15.71
CA LEU A 81 -13.76 -9.23 -16.04
C LEU A 81 -13.10 -10.48 -16.67
N GLU A 82 -13.45 -11.67 -16.18
CA GLU A 82 -12.95 -12.95 -16.73
C GLU A 82 -13.51 -13.22 -18.14
N GLN A 83 -14.78 -12.89 -18.40
CA GLN A 83 -15.36 -12.93 -19.76
C GLN A 83 -14.66 -11.97 -20.72
N ARG A 84 -14.10 -10.85 -20.22
CA ARG A 84 -13.29 -9.90 -21.01
C ARG A 84 -11.84 -10.35 -21.20
N GLY A 85 -11.46 -11.54 -20.68
CA GLY A 85 -10.13 -12.14 -20.83
C GLY A 85 -9.10 -11.70 -19.79
N PHE A 86 -9.52 -11.18 -18.66
CA PHE A 86 -8.62 -10.81 -17.56
C PHE A 86 -8.63 -11.86 -16.45
N SER A 87 -7.56 -11.93 -15.68
CA SER A 87 -7.54 -12.61 -14.40
C SER A 87 -7.99 -11.66 -13.30
N THR A 88 -8.54 -12.23 -12.23
CA THR A 88 -9.02 -11.46 -11.08
C THR A 88 -8.25 -11.85 -9.82
N ASP A 89 -8.13 -10.93 -8.87
CA ASP A 89 -7.53 -11.17 -7.56
C ASP A 89 -8.27 -10.37 -6.49
N ARG A 90 -8.34 -10.93 -5.28
CA ARG A 90 -9.07 -10.36 -4.16
C ARG A 90 -8.22 -10.26 -2.93
N HIS A 91 -8.25 -9.05 -2.30
CA HIS A 91 -7.81 -8.88 -0.93
C HIS A 91 -8.99 -8.37 -0.10
N GLU A 92 -9.11 -8.86 1.13
CA GLU A 92 -10.09 -8.33 2.07
C GLU A 92 -9.67 -6.90 2.43
N HIS A 93 -10.62 -5.97 2.34
CA HIS A 93 -10.40 -4.58 2.70
C HIS A 93 -10.49 -4.43 4.22
N TYR A 94 -9.41 -4.02 4.83
CA TYR A 94 -9.34 -3.69 6.25
C TYR A 94 -9.38 -2.18 6.41
N TRP A 95 -10.18 -1.71 7.35
CA TRP A 95 -10.36 -0.29 7.66
C TRP A 95 -10.33 -0.04 9.17
N GLY A 96 -9.76 1.10 9.58
CA GLY A 96 -9.78 1.57 10.96
C GLY A 96 -9.74 3.10 11.02
N GLY A 97 -10.61 3.67 11.85
CA GLY A 97 -10.67 5.10 12.12
C GLY A 97 -10.07 5.43 13.48
N GLU A 98 -10.85 6.13 14.34
CA GLU A 98 -10.42 6.50 15.69
C GLU A 98 -10.05 5.29 16.57
N THR A 99 -10.70 4.15 16.35
CA THR A 99 -10.34 2.90 17.03
C THR A 99 -8.91 2.48 16.71
N ALA A 100 -8.46 2.65 15.46
CA ALA A 100 -7.08 2.35 15.07
C ALA A 100 -6.09 3.32 15.74
N PHE A 101 -6.40 4.60 15.79
CA PHE A 101 -5.60 5.60 16.50
C PHE A 101 -5.46 5.26 17.99
N ARG A 102 -6.56 4.99 18.69
CA ARG A 102 -6.54 4.63 20.11
C ARG A 102 -5.79 3.32 20.39
N ALA A 103 -6.03 2.28 19.59
CA ALA A 103 -5.32 1.01 19.71
C ALA A 103 -3.81 1.18 19.48
N SER A 104 -3.41 2.00 18.52
CA SER A 104 -2.01 2.31 18.22
C SER A 104 -1.33 3.05 19.38
N LYS A 105 -1.98 4.02 20.00
CA LYS A 105 -1.48 4.69 21.21
C LYS A 105 -1.24 3.67 22.34
N ASN A 106 -2.20 2.81 22.61
CA ASN A 106 -2.08 1.77 23.63
C ASN A 106 -0.90 0.79 23.33
N VAL A 107 -0.66 0.46 22.06
CA VAL A 107 0.48 -0.37 21.66
C VAL A 107 1.80 0.34 21.94
N LEU A 108 1.91 1.64 21.61
CA LEU A 108 3.11 2.44 21.86
C LEU A 108 3.37 2.68 23.35
N ASP A 109 2.33 2.76 24.17
CA ASP A 109 2.47 2.86 25.62
C ASP A 109 2.96 1.55 26.25
N LYS A 110 2.50 0.41 25.69
CA LYS A 110 2.77 -0.92 26.26
C LYS A 110 4.11 -1.53 25.82
N TYR A 111 4.56 -1.27 24.60
CA TYR A 111 5.75 -1.92 24.02
C TYR A 111 6.81 -0.88 23.66
N ARG A 112 8.06 -1.30 23.63
CA ARG A 112 9.19 -0.49 23.19
C ARG A 112 9.90 -1.16 22.03
N MET A 113 10.52 -0.33 21.17
CA MET A 113 11.41 -0.82 20.12
C MET A 113 12.62 -1.48 20.78
N PRO A 114 13.15 -2.58 20.21
CA PRO A 114 14.45 -3.13 20.65
C PRO A 114 15.54 -2.05 20.70
N ASP A 115 16.40 -2.09 21.71
CA ASP A 115 17.39 -1.04 22.00
C ASP A 115 18.49 -0.93 20.93
N ASP A 116 18.69 -2.00 20.15
CA ASP A 116 19.64 -2.06 19.03
C ASP A 116 19.06 -1.49 17.72
N LEU A 117 17.82 -0.96 17.74
CA LEU A 117 17.16 -0.41 16.57
C LEU A 117 16.88 1.08 16.73
N SER A 118 17.20 1.84 15.70
CA SER A 118 16.75 3.22 15.51
C SER A 118 15.63 3.30 14.47
N ILE A 119 14.77 4.33 14.56
CA ILE A 119 13.72 4.56 13.57
C ILE A 119 14.07 5.81 12.76
N SER A 120 14.06 5.66 11.43
CA SER A 120 14.22 6.75 10.48
C SER A 120 12.93 6.99 9.71
N ILE A 121 12.63 8.25 9.42
CA ILE A 121 11.62 8.65 8.44
C ILE A 121 12.33 8.93 7.13
N LEU A 122 11.94 8.24 6.06
CA LEU A 122 12.48 8.52 4.74
C LEU A 122 11.98 9.88 4.24
N ASN A 123 12.90 10.69 3.70
CA ASN A 123 12.65 12.02 3.17
C ASN A 123 13.59 12.32 1.99
N ALA A 124 13.51 13.52 1.41
CA ALA A 124 14.32 13.94 0.27
C ALA A 124 15.83 13.80 0.50
N GLU A 125 16.30 13.94 1.74
CA GLU A 125 17.73 13.88 2.10
C GLU A 125 18.21 12.43 2.38
N THR A 126 17.31 11.47 2.44
CA THR A 126 17.66 10.07 2.73
C THR A 126 18.58 9.52 1.63
N PRO A 127 19.72 8.91 1.98
CA PRO A 127 20.63 8.32 0.98
C PRO A 127 19.91 7.28 0.10
N GLN A 128 20.18 7.30 -1.20
CA GLN A 128 19.62 6.36 -2.18
C GLN A 128 19.87 4.88 -1.79
N THR A 129 21.01 4.60 -1.16
CA THR A 129 21.35 3.26 -0.67
C THR A 129 20.36 2.76 0.37
N LEU A 130 19.93 3.63 1.31
CA LEU A 130 18.94 3.24 2.34
C LEU A 130 17.57 3.01 1.72
N VAL A 131 17.15 3.81 0.74
CA VAL A 131 15.90 3.63 0.00
C VAL A 131 15.91 2.30 -0.77
N ALA A 132 17.00 2.03 -1.49
CA ALA A 132 17.18 0.79 -2.23
C ALA A 132 17.23 -0.46 -1.31
N ASP A 133 17.91 -0.37 -0.17
CA ASP A 133 17.96 -1.46 0.79
C ASP A 133 16.59 -1.68 1.48
N THR A 134 15.81 -0.61 1.70
CA THR A 134 14.43 -0.71 2.18
C THR A 134 13.52 -1.40 1.15
N ALA A 135 13.69 -1.07 -0.15
CA ALA A 135 12.97 -1.74 -1.21
C ALA A 135 13.30 -3.24 -1.26
N LYS A 136 14.58 -3.62 -1.17
CA LYS A 136 15.01 -5.03 -1.09
C LYS A 136 14.42 -5.76 0.12
N LEU A 137 14.35 -5.10 1.28
CA LEU A 137 13.68 -5.65 2.46
C LEU A 137 12.20 -5.93 2.16
N CYS A 138 11.49 -4.99 1.55
CA CYS A 138 10.10 -5.20 1.14
C CYS A 138 9.97 -6.43 0.22
N GLU A 139 10.80 -6.51 -0.82
CA GLU A 139 10.80 -7.63 -1.77
C GLU A 139 11.08 -8.99 -1.08
N SER A 140 12.03 -9.05 -0.15
CA SER A 140 12.33 -10.26 0.62
C SER A 140 11.16 -10.72 1.49
N CYS A 141 10.23 -9.82 1.79
CA CYS A 141 8.99 -10.08 2.52
C CYS A 141 7.77 -10.24 1.57
N GLU A 142 8.01 -10.35 0.26
CA GLU A 142 6.98 -10.45 -0.79
C GLU A 142 6.01 -9.24 -0.83
N VAL A 143 6.47 -8.10 -0.31
CA VAL A 143 5.80 -6.82 -0.40
C VAL A 143 6.37 -6.07 -1.60
N MET A 144 5.54 -5.74 -2.58
CA MET A 144 5.98 -4.91 -3.69
C MET A 144 6.36 -3.52 -3.17
N PRO A 145 7.59 -3.04 -3.37
CA PRO A 145 7.96 -1.68 -2.98
C PRO A 145 7.22 -0.64 -3.83
N VAL A 146 7.14 0.58 -3.33
CA VAL A 146 6.73 1.76 -4.11
C VAL A 146 7.98 2.47 -4.64
N PRO A 147 7.87 3.35 -5.67
CA PRO A 147 8.99 4.16 -6.13
C PRO A 147 9.65 4.98 -5.01
N GLY A 148 10.96 5.19 -5.10
CA GLY A 148 11.72 5.89 -4.07
C GLY A 148 11.23 7.30 -3.78
N ALA A 149 10.83 8.06 -4.79
CA ALA A 149 10.25 9.39 -4.61
C ALA A 149 8.95 9.37 -3.76
N ILE A 150 8.16 8.29 -3.83
CA ILE A 150 7.01 8.09 -2.95
C ILE A 150 7.46 7.69 -1.55
N MET A 151 8.45 6.79 -1.43
CA MET A 151 9.03 6.45 -0.12
C MET A 151 9.54 7.68 0.64
N ARG A 152 10.07 8.68 -0.09
CA ARG A 152 10.58 9.94 0.46
C ARG A 152 9.49 10.98 0.79
N GLY A 153 8.23 10.71 0.43
CA GLY A 153 7.13 11.67 0.59
C GLY A 153 7.16 12.84 -0.40
N GLU A 154 7.92 12.73 -1.50
CA GLU A 154 8.07 13.82 -2.51
C GLU A 154 6.89 13.91 -3.47
N VAL A 155 6.14 12.83 -3.64
CA VAL A 155 5.03 12.72 -4.62
C VAL A 155 3.66 12.64 -3.92
N LEU A 156 3.59 11.90 -2.83
CA LEU A 156 2.38 11.72 -2.05
C LEU A 156 2.64 12.16 -0.61
N ARG A 157 1.68 12.90 -0.04
CA ARG A 157 1.70 13.25 1.38
C ARG A 157 1.58 11.97 2.22
N GLY A 158 2.49 11.77 3.15
CA GLY A 158 2.50 10.59 3.99
C GLY A 158 3.84 10.32 4.65
N ILE A 159 4.01 9.12 5.19
CA ILE A 159 5.19 8.73 5.93
C ILE A 159 5.67 7.33 5.53
N ASN A 160 6.97 7.16 5.46
CA ASN A 160 7.62 5.87 5.39
C ASN A 160 8.62 5.74 6.55
N LEU A 161 8.35 4.80 7.45
CA LEU A 161 9.17 4.51 8.62
C LEU A 161 10.03 3.28 8.36
N VAL A 162 11.30 3.37 8.72
CA VAL A 162 12.26 2.26 8.63
C VAL A 162 12.94 2.06 9.97
N ALA A 163 12.89 0.85 10.52
CA ALA A 163 13.74 0.46 11.64
C ALA A 163 15.09 0.00 11.09
N ILE A 164 16.17 0.53 11.63
CA ILE A 164 17.54 0.35 11.17
C ILE A 164 18.37 -0.21 12.34
N ASP A 165 19.15 -1.26 12.10
CA ASP A 165 20.08 -1.80 13.09
C ASP A 165 21.37 -0.96 13.21
N ASP A 166 22.22 -1.27 14.17
CA ASP A 166 23.48 -0.59 14.45
C ASP A 166 24.52 -0.71 13.32
N THR A 167 24.29 -1.62 12.34
CA THR A 167 25.10 -1.70 11.10
C THR A 167 24.57 -0.78 9.99
N GLY A 168 23.49 -0.04 10.24
CA GLY A 168 22.85 0.84 9.26
C GLY A 168 21.93 0.11 8.27
N LYS A 169 21.56 -1.15 8.53
CA LYS A 169 20.71 -1.94 7.63
C LYS A 169 19.23 -1.90 8.03
N PRO A 170 18.30 -1.80 7.05
CA PRO A 170 16.88 -1.91 7.31
C PRO A 170 16.50 -3.28 7.89
N VAL A 171 15.71 -3.25 8.94
CA VAL A 171 15.19 -4.42 9.65
C VAL A 171 13.68 -4.56 9.43
N ALA A 172 12.97 -3.43 9.43
CA ALA A 172 11.54 -3.42 9.17
C ALA A 172 11.12 -2.08 8.57
N SER A 173 9.99 -2.07 7.86
CA SER A 173 9.37 -0.87 7.31
C SER A 173 7.87 -0.84 7.56
N ALA A 174 7.31 0.38 7.52
CA ALA A 174 5.88 0.65 7.50
C ALA A 174 5.63 1.93 6.73
N SER A 175 4.56 1.99 5.93
CA SER A 175 4.21 3.17 5.13
C SER A 175 2.75 3.56 5.34
N SER A 176 2.48 4.86 5.24
CA SER A 176 1.12 5.37 5.15
C SER A 176 1.09 6.63 4.28
N PHE A 177 0.21 6.67 3.27
CA PHE A 177 0.13 7.74 2.28
C PHE A 177 -1.32 8.09 1.96
N PHE A 178 -1.60 9.37 1.69
CA PHE A 178 -2.81 9.79 1.03
C PHE A 178 -2.77 9.31 -0.43
N ILE A 179 -3.73 8.51 -0.82
CA ILE A 179 -3.79 7.89 -2.15
C ILE A 179 -4.98 8.36 -2.96
N HIS A 180 -5.99 8.92 -2.29
CA HIS A 180 -7.21 9.41 -2.91
C HIS A 180 -7.11 10.90 -3.23
N HIS A 181 -7.85 11.33 -4.26
CA HIS A 181 -7.95 12.74 -4.61
C HIS A 181 -8.59 13.54 -3.46
N PRO A 182 -8.17 14.82 -3.22
CA PRO A 182 -8.74 15.65 -2.15
C PRO A 182 -10.27 15.84 -2.21
N ASP A 183 -10.86 15.80 -3.41
CA ASP A 183 -12.30 15.90 -3.61
C ASP A 183 -13.01 14.54 -3.64
N SER A 184 -12.33 13.45 -3.37
CA SER A 184 -12.92 12.12 -3.23
C SER A 184 -13.68 12.00 -1.91
N LEU A 185 -14.71 11.15 -1.87
CA LEU A 185 -15.37 10.73 -0.63
C LEU A 185 -14.40 10.07 0.37
N ARG A 186 -13.25 9.60 -0.13
CA ARG A 186 -12.19 8.91 0.62
C ARG A 186 -10.97 9.81 0.91
N ALA A 187 -11.10 11.12 0.74
CA ALA A 187 -9.98 12.06 0.83
C ALA A 187 -9.17 11.98 2.13
N THR A 188 -9.80 11.60 3.25
CA THR A 188 -9.15 11.44 4.55
C THR A 188 -8.73 10.01 4.86
N ASP A 189 -9.05 9.05 3.99
CA ASP A 189 -8.58 7.68 4.12
C ASP A 189 -7.20 7.53 3.47
N VAL A 190 -6.28 6.92 4.19
CA VAL A 190 -4.90 6.73 3.74
C VAL A 190 -4.60 5.24 3.58
N PHE A 191 -3.84 4.89 2.55
CA PHE A 191 -3.19 3.59 2.54
C PHE A 191 -2.28 3.48 3.76
N TRP A 192 -2.41 2.38 4.49
CA TRP A 192 -1.53 2.01 5.59
C TRP A 192 -1.09 0.56 5.40
N GLY A 193 0.22 0.34 5.38
CA GLY A 193 0.72 -1.00 5.10
C GLY A 193 2.21 -0.99 4.72
N ALA A 194 2.56 -1.78 3.71
CA ALA A 194 3.95 -2.06 3.34
C ALA A 194 4.79 -2.52 4.56
N LEU A 195 4.12 -3.29 5.45
CA LEU A 195 4.75 -3.82 6.66
C LEU A 195 5.66 -4.98 6.27
N ALA A 196 6.95 -4.75 6.33
CA ALA A 196 7.98 -5.74 6.10
C ALA A 196 8.84 -5.88 7.36
N THR A 197 9.25 -7.10 7.69
CA THR A 197 10.21 -7.36 8.78
C THR A 197 11.13 -8.49 8.37
N ARG A 198 12.42 -8.24 8.45
CA ARG A 198 13.49 -9.20 8.19
C ARG A 198 13.23 -10.48 8.98
N GLU A 199 13.42 -11.63 8.34
CA GLU A 199 12.97 -12.92 8.89
C GLU A 199 13.54 -13.24 10.26
N ASP A 200 14.82 -12.96 10.48
CA ASP A 200 15.53 -13.19 11.73
C ASP A 200 15.06 -12.31 12.91
N ARG A 201 14.27 -11.25 12.62
CA ARG A 201 13.74 -10.29 13.59
C ARG A 201 12.22 -10.36 13.74
N ARG A 202 11.59 -11.39 13.15
CA ARG A 202 10.14 -11.60 13.32
C ARG A 202 9.82 -12.01 14.76
N GLY A 203 8.60 -11.67 15.21
CA GLY A 203 8.17 -11.94 16.60
C GLY A 203 8.53 -10.85 17.61
N GLU A 204 9.47 -9.95 17.31
CA GLU A 204 9.90 -8.84 18.17
C GLU A 204 8.94 -7.63 18.18
N LYS A 205 7.79 -7.72 17.51
CA LYS A 205 6.76 -6.67 17.41
C LYS A 205 7.20 -5.40 16.66
N ILE A 206 8.30 -5.44 15.91
CA ILE A 206 8.84 -4.26 15.22
C ILE A 206 7.81 -3.70 14.22
N ALA A 207 7.24 -4.55 13.34
CA ALA A 207 6.18 -4.11 12.40
C ALA A 207 4.95 -3.56 13.11
N LEU A 208 4.57 -4.13 14.27
CA LEU A 208 3.45 -3.64 15.08
C LEU A 208 3.72 -2.21 15.58
N LEU A 209 4.93 -1.96 16.06
CA LEU A 209 5.35 -0.64 16.58
C LEU A 209 5.49 0.39 15.46
N LEU A 210 6.08 0.03 14.32
CA LEU A 210 6.16 0.93 13.16
C LEU A 210 4.78 1.23 12.60
N GLY A 211 3.92 0.22 12.46
CA GLY A 211 2.54 0.39 12.02
C GLY A 211 1.74 1.31 12.94
N ALA A 212 1.88 1.14 14.27
CA ALA A 212 1.25 2.01 15.25
C ALA A 212 1.77 3.46 15.17
N LYS A 213 3.11 3.64 15.02
CA LYS A 213 3.72 4.97 14.85
C LYS A 213 3.22 5.66 13.59
N ALA A 214 3.08 4.93 12.47
CA ALA A 214 2.54 5.49 11.23
C ALA A 214 1.09 5.95 11.41
N ILE A 215 0.22 5.15 12.05
CA ILE A 215 -1.18 5.54 12.34
C ILE A 215 -1.23 6.80 13.21
N VAL A 216 -0.48 6.84 14.32
CA VAL A 216 -0.48 7.98 15.23
C VAL A 216 0.03 9.25 14.53
N HIS A 217 1.13 9.15 13.78
CA HIS A 217 1.67 10.27 13.03
C HIS A 217 0.66 10.85 12.03
N MET A 218 0.07 9.98 11.20
CA MET A 218 -0.87 10.40 10.17
C MET A 218 -2.16 11.01 10.77
N TRP A 219 -2.60 10.51 11.91
CA TRP A 219 -3.77 11.06 12.61
C TRP A 219 -3.50 12.42 13.24
N GLU A 220 -2.37 12.55 13.97
CA GLU A 220 -2.06 13.75 14.75
C GLU A 220 -1.49 14.88 13.90
N ASN A 221 -0.72 14.57 12.85
CA ASN A 221 0.04 15.57 12.08
C ASN A 221 -0.47 15.78 10.65
N GLU A 222 -1.19 14.79 10.07
CA GLU A 222 -1.57 14.81 8.67
C GLU A 222 -3.09 14.80 8.44
N GLU A 223 -3.89 14.85 9.51
CA GLU A 223 -5.35 14.86 9.46
C GLU A 223 -5.99 13.62 8.79
N ALA A 224 -5.29 12.50 8.72
CA ALA A 224 -5.88 11.24 8.29
C ALA A 224 -6.97 10.79 9.28
N ARG A 225 -8.07 10.21 8.75
CA ARG A 225 -9.21 9.76 9.58
C ARG A 225 -9.60 8.31 9.34
N GLY A 226 -9.10 7.71 8.26
CA GLY A 226 -9.25 6.29 7.95
C GLY A 226 -7.92 5.69 7.51
N PHE A 227 -7.67 4.44 7.92
CA PHE A 227 -6.47 3.67 7.57
C PHE A 227 -6.92 2.41 6.84
N ILE A 228 -6.53 2.26 5.58
CA ILE A 228 -6.93 1.14 4.73
C ILE A 228 -5.75 0.28 4.33
N THR A 229 -5.99 -1.01 4.25
CA THR A 229 -5.04 -1.98 3.67
C THR A 229 -5.79 -3.17 3.08
N GLY A 230 -5.20 -3.80 2.07
CA GLY A 230 -5.69 -5.06 1.53
C GLY A 230 -4.93 -6.23 2.16
N VAL A 231 -5.65 -7.23 2.66
CA VAL A 231 -5.06 -8.42 3.29
C VAL A 231 -5.64 -9.68 2.65
N ARG A 232 -4.79 -10.62 2.26
CA ARG A 232 -5.26 -11.93 1.79
C ARG A 232 -5.92 -12.71 2.93
N ASN A 233 -6.95 -13.46 2.59
CA ASN A 233 -7.73 -14.19 3.60
C ASN A 233 -6.91 -15.24 4.36
N ASP A 234 -5.90 -15.82 3.74
CA ASP A 234 -4.98 -16.81 4.29
C ASP A 234 -3.79 -16.20 5.06
N ASN A 235 -3.57 -14.87 4.96
CA ASN A 235 -2.49 -14.18 5.67
C ASN A 235 -2.87 -13.88 7.13
N LEU A 236 -2.88 -14.93 7.96
CA LEU A 236 -3.30 -14.86 9.37
C LEU A 236 -2.45 -13.90 10.19
N SER A 237 -1.16 -13.79 9.90
CA SER A 237 -0.24 -12.90 10.63
C SER A 237 -0.58 -11.42 10.40
N SER A 238 -0.82 -11.03 9.14
CA SER A 238 -1.25 -9.66 8.81
C SER A 238 -2.62 -9.33 9.39
N ARG A 239 -3.58 -10.28 9.31
CA ARG A 239 -4.91 -10.11 9.92
C ARG A 239 -4.83 -9.87 11.43
N ALA A 240 -4.02 -10.66 12.14
CA ALA A 240 -3.82 -10.52 13.58
C ALA A 240 -3.16 -9.16 13.93
N LEU A 241 -2.19 -8.69 13.13
CA LEU A 241 -1.54 -7.41 13.32
C LEU A 241 -2.53 -6.26 13.08
N CYS A 242 -3.28 -6.28 11.98
CA CYS A 242 -4.31 -5.29 11.68
C CYS A 242 -5.33 -5.17 12.81
N ASN A 243 -5.92 -6.29 13.23
CA ASN A 243 -6.91 -6.32 14.31
C ASN A 243 -6.35 -5.77 15.63
N LYS A 244 -5.08 -6.07 15.93
CA LYS A 244 -4.42 -5.56 17.14
C LYS A 244 -4.23 -4.04 17.12
N LEU A 245 -4.14 -3.44 15.95
CA LEU A 245 -4.08 -2.00 15.75
C LEU A 245 -5.44 -1.36 15.46
N GLY A 246 -6.55 -2.11 15.62
CA GLY A 246 -7.90 -1.58 15.41
C GLY A 246 -8.24 -1.32 13.93
N VAL A 247 -7.48 -1.90 13.01
CA VAL A 247 -7.78 -1.95 11.57
C VAL A 247 -8.38 -3.31 11.28
N SER A 248 -9.69 -3.36 11.02
CA SER A 248 -10.43 -4.63 10.94
C SER A 248 -11.09 -4.82 9.59
N ASP A 249 -11.48 -6.06 9.32
CA ASP A 249 -12.21 -6.43 8.12
C ASP A 249 -13.50 -5.59 7.96
N SER A 250 -13.78 -5.14 6.75
CA SER A 250 -14.90 -4.27 6.42
C SER A 250 -15.87 -4.95 5.42
N GLU A 251 -16.87 -4.22 4.96
CA GLU A 251 -17.84 -4.66 3.95
C GLU A 251 -17.31 -4.59 2.51
N TRP A 252 -16.09 -4.10 2.30
CA TRP A 252 -15.47 -3.96 0.98
C TRP A 252 -14.35 -4.96 0.74
N VAL A 253 -13.91 -5.02 -0.52
CA VAL A 253 -12.72 -5.74 -0.97
C VAL A 253 -11.90 -4.86 -1.90
N TYR A 254 -10.61 -5.13 -2.00
CA TYR A 254 -9.79 -4.73 -3.12
C TYR A 254 -10.07 -5.69 -4.28
N ALA A 255 -10.87 -5.23 -5.23
CA ALA A 255 -11.21 -6.01 -6.42
C ALA A 255 -10.22 -5.69 -7.55
N SER A 256 -9.33 -6.62 -7.85
CA SER A 256 -8.26 -6.43 -8.82
C SER A 256 -8.57 -7.09 -10.17
N CYS A 257 -8.21 -6.40 -11.24
CA CYS A 257 -8.23 -6.87 -12.63
C CYS A 257 -6.78 -6.93 -13.14
N LEU A 258 -6.35 -8.08 -13.65
CA LEU A 258 -4.96 -8.37 -13.98
C LEU A 258 -4.82 -8.77 -15.45
N ASN A 259 -3.93 -8.09 -16.15
CA ASN A 259 -3.45 -8.51 -17.46
C ASN A 259 -2.18 -9.38 -17.28
N THR A 260 -2.36 -10.68 -17.24
CA THR A 260 -1.28 -11.62 -16.95
C THR A 260 -0.20 -11.66 -18.04
N GLU A 261 -0.51 -11.28 -19.28
CA GLU A 261 0.46 -11.17 -20.37
C GLU A 261 1.48 -10.04 -20.10
N LEU A 262 1.01 -8.91 -19.52
CA LEU A 262 1.87 -7.77 -19.18
C LEU A 262 2.57 -7.92 -17.83
N LEU A 263 1.97 -8.66 -16.90
CA LEU A 263 2.49 -8.82 -15.53
C LEU A 263 3.42 -10.02 -15.38
N GLY A 264 3.27 -11.04 -16.21
CA GLY A 264 3.97 -12.32 -16.05
C GLY A 264 3.56 -13.09 -14.78
N SER A 265 2.51 -12.65 -14.08
CA SER A 265 2.04 -13.26 -12.81
C SER A 265 0.55 -13.07 -12.62
N SER A 266 -0.05 -13.89 -11.75
CA SER A 266 -1.47 -13.82 -11.35
C SER A 266 -1.71 -12.96 -10.10
N SER A 267 -0.71 -12.22 -9.63
CA SER A 267 -0.84 -11.30 -8.49
C SER A 267 0.20 -10.18 -8.59
N VAL A 268 -0.15 -9.00 -8.09
CA VAL A 268 0.77 -7.84 -8.02
C VAL A 268 1.62 -7.92 -6.74
N THR A 269 1.04 -8.39 -5.64
CA THR A 269 1.69 -8.52 -4.34
C THR A 269 1.08 -9.69 -3.57
N LYS A 270 1.76 -10.13 -2.51
CA LYS A 270 1.28 -11.20 -1.63
C LYS A 270 0.10 -10.75 -0.79
#